data_de40d38ed4f989eb4aa7cc6a5d15847d
#
_entry.id   de40d38ed4f989eb4aa7cc6a5d15847d
#
_cell.length_a   1.000
_cell.length_b   1.000
_cell.length_c   1.000
_cell.angle_alpha   90.00
_cell.angle_beta   90.00
_cell.angle_gamma   90.00
#
_symmetry.space_group_name_H-M   'P 1'
#
loop_
_entity.id
_entity.type
_entity.pdbx_description
1 polymer ?
#
loop_
_entity_poly.entity_id
_entity_poly.type
_entity_poly.pdbx_seq_one_letter_code
_entity_poly.pdbx_strand_id
1 'polypeptide(L)'
;MRQHKQNILVTRPLSAQQLEYARILGLEPVIKSALTFNFPEYWDQVLKTITDHPKSDWVFTSANGVKALEELMKAGLQPRPETQLFAVGRKTRKALQQLGLDAKVPRTQDGKHLAELIIREGKIDSVLYFHGNLSRHEMTDALREENIEVIELEVYETIINSVQMPENAVSGILFYSPSAVEGFARGQGFDDELPPLFAIGPTTAKALKEETSQPVEIAKQPDTEVLLRTVSDYIFNQTKHV
;
A
#
# COMPACT_ATOMS: atom_id res chain seq x y z
N MET A 1 14.87 -17.72 -30.98
CA MET A 1 13.45 -17.37 -31.14
C MET A 1 13.12 -16.26 -30.15
N ARG A 2 12.65 -15.09 -30.57
CA ARG A 2 12.12 -14.07 -29.65
C ARG A 2 10.84 -14.65 -29.07
N GLN A 3 10.83 -15.00 -27.78
CA GLN A 3 9.57 -15.31 -27.08
C GLN A 3 8.65 -14.10 -27.24
N HIS A 4 7.44 -14.33 -27.77
CA HIS A 4 6.41 -13.30 -27.81
C HIS A 4 6.12 -12.89 -26.35
N LYS A 5 6.34 -11.62 -26.02
CA LYS A 5 6.02 -11.07 -24.72
C LYS A 5 4.51 -11.15 -24.49
N GLN A 6 4.12 -11.54 -23.28
CA GLN A 6 2.73 -11.64 -22.88
C GLN A 6 2.32 -10.36 -22.13
N ASN A 7 1.30 -9.67 -22.64
CA ASN A 7 0.74 -8.52 -21.93
C ASN A 7 0.06 -8.99 -20.65
N ILE A 8 0.27 -8.24 -19.57
CA ILE A 8 -0.39 -8.45 -18.28
C ILE A 8 -0.97 -7.13 -17.77
N LEU A 9 -2.20 -7.15 -17.25
CA LEU A 9 -2.79 -5.97 -16.61
C LEU A 9 -2.27 -5.87 -15.18
N VAL A 10 -1.73 -4.71 -14.82
CA VAL A 10 -1.18 -4.44 -13.50
C VAL A 10 -1.93 -3.28 -12.85
N THR A 11 -2.56 -3.52 -11.71
CA THR A 11 -3.48 -2.57 -11.06
C THR A 11 -2.77 -1.50 -10.21
N ARG A 12 -1.45 -1.36 -10.33
CA ARG A 12 -0.67 -0.29 -9.68
C ARG A 12 0.58 0.06 -10.50
N PRO A 13 1.22 1.22 -10.27
CA PRO A 13 2.52 1.51 -10.85
C PRO A 13 3.60 0.53 -10.38
N LEU A 14 4.52 0.18 -11.30
CA LEU A 14 5.73 -0.59 -11.03
C LEU A 14 6.96 0.33 -11.08
N SER A 15 7.98 0.03 -10.27
CA SER A 15 9.27 0.70 -10.37
C SER A 15 9.99 0.33 -11.67
N ALA A 16 10.99 1.14 -12.10
CA ALA A 16 11.81 0.83 -13.27
C ALA A 16 12.46 -0.56 -13.18
N GLN A 17 12.94 -0.94 -11.99
CA GLN A 17 13.51 -2.26 -11.74
C GLN A 17 12.47 -3.38 -11.89
N GLN A 18 11.25 -3.18 -11.40
CA GLN A 18 10.15 -4.15 -11.51
C GLN A 18 9.67 -4.29 -12.96
N LEU A 19 9.62 -3.19 -13.72
CA LEU A 19 9.31 -3.22 -15.15
C LEU A 19 10.36 -4.02 -15.94
N GLU A 20 11.63 -3.79 -15.65
CA GLU A 20 12.70 -4.53 -16.29
C GLU A 20 12.66 -6.02 -15.91
N TYR A 21 12.42 -6.33 -14.64
CA TYR A 21 12.27 -7.71 -14.19
C TYR A 21 11.08 -8.43 -14.88
N ALA A 22 9.92 -7.76 -15.02
CA ALA A 22 8.80 -8.30 -15.79
C ALA A 22 9.19 -8.63 -17.24
N ARG A 23 9.94 -7.74 -17.90
CA ARG A 23 10.40 -7.95 -19.28
C ARG A 23 11.37 -9.11 -19.41
N ILE A 24 12.26 -9.31 -18.43
CA ILE A 24 13.17 -10.46 -18.38
C ILE A 24 12.35 -11.77 -18.27
N LEU A 25 11.23 -11.75 -17.54
CA LEU A 25 10.32 -12.87 -17.42
C LEU A 25 9.39 -13.10 -18.64
N GLY A 26 9.56 -12.33 -19.72
CA GLY A 26 8.71 -12.41 -20.92
C GLY A 26 7.35 -11.74 -20.78
N LEU A 27 7.16 -10.90 -19.77
CA LEU A 27 5.93 -10.17 -19.51
C LEU A 27 6.04 -8.71 -19.96
N GLU A 28 4.95 -8.15 -20.50
CA GLU A 28 4.85 -6.73 -20.82
C GLU A 28 3.70 -6.10 -19.99
N PRO A 29 4.02 -5.35 -18.93
CA PRO A 29 3.02 -4.78 -18.05
C PRO A 29 2.23 -3.64 -18.71
N VAL A 30 0.90 -3.77 -18.72
CA VAL A 30 -0.06 -2.71 -19.03
C VAL A 30 -0.59 -2.16 -17.71
N ILE A 31 -0.19 -0.95 -17.35
CA ILE A 31 -0.50 -0.37 -16.04
C ILE A 31 -1.80 0.41 -16.09
N LYS A 32 -2.79 -0.01 -15.29
CA LYS A 32 -4.03 0.72 -15.02
C LYS A 32 -4.16 0.87 -13.50
N SER A 33 -3.68 1.98 -12.96
CA SER A 33 -3.66 2.18 -11.50
C SER A 33 -5.08 2.27 -10.93
N ALA A 34 -5.41 1.32 -10.06
CA ALA A 34 -6.67 1.30 -9.33
C ALA A 34 -6.72 2.34 -8.19
N LEU A 35 -5.59 2.91 -7.82
CA LEU A 35 -5.51 3.90 -6.74
C LEU A 35 -4.76 5.15 -7.19
N THR A 36 -5.32 6.30 -6.82
CA THR A 36 -4.65 7.60 -6.86
C THR A 36 -4.54 8.13 -5.43
N PHE A 37 -3.45 8.81 -5.13
CA PHE A 37 -3.23 9.45 -3.84
C PHE A 37 -3.16 10.96 -4.06
N ASN A 38 -4.11 11.68 -3.48
CA ASN A 38 -4.13 13.14 -3.48
C ASN A 38 -3.57 13.63 -2.15
N PHE A 39 -2.72 14.65 -2.22
CA PHE A 39 -2.20 15.35 -1.05
C PHE A 39 -2.83 16.75 -0.99
N PRO A 40 -3.04 17.31 0.21
CA PRO A 40 -3.52 18.68 0.35
C PRO A 40 -2.62 19.66 -0.42
N GLU A 41 -3.23 20.64 -1.06
CA GLU A 41 -2.50 21.73 -1.71
C GLU A 41 -1.88 22.69 -0.69
N TYR A 42 -2.54 22.85 0.48
CA TYR A 42 -2.12 23.72 1.57
C TYR A 42 -2.02 22.93 2.87
N TRP A 43 -0.96 23.18 3.62
CA TRP A 43 -0.62 22.43 4.84
C TRP A 43 -0.84 23.22 6.13
N ASP A 44 -1.40 24.44 6.07
CA ASP A 44 -1.48 25.36 7.20
C ASP A 44 -2.21 24.75 8.41
N GLN A 45 -3.33 24.07 8.18
CA GLN A 45 -4.10 23.42 9.24
C GLN A 45 -3.32 22.27 9.88
N VAL A 46 -2.63 21.47 9.08
CA VAL A 46 -1.81 20.34 9.55
C VAL A 46 -0.62 20.86 10.35
N LEU A 47 0.11 21.86 9.81
CA LEU A 47 1.22 22.51 10.49
C LEU A 47 0.80 23.15 11.82
N LYS A 48 -0.37 23.82 11.84
CA LYS A 48 -0.93 24.39 13.05
C LYS A 48 -1.19 23.30 14.09
N THR A 49 -1.86 22.22 13.72
CA THR A 49 -2.14 21.11 14.65
C THR A 49 -0.85 20.49 15.20
N ILE A 50 0.18 20.28 14.36
CA ILE A 50 1.48 19.78 14.81
C ILE A 50 2.13 20.76 15.82
N THR A 51 2.03 22.07 15.55
CA THR A 51 2.59 23.12 16.42
C THR A 51 1.87 23.21 17.75
N ASP A 52 0.56 23.02 17.75
CA ASP A 52 -0.28 23.04 18.96
C ASP A 52 -0.03 21.80 19.86
N HIS A 53 0.54 20.70 19.29
CA HIS A 53 0.84 19.46 20.02
C HIS A 53 2.36 19.09 19.98
N PRO A 54 3.22 19.97 20.51
CA PRO A 54 4.68 19.84 20.35
C PRO A 54 5.29 18.66 21.07
N LYS A 55 4.60 18.04 22.02
CA LYS A 55 5.10 16.91 22.81
C LYS A 55 4.62 15.56 22.32
N SER A 56 3.73 15.53 21.35
CA SER A 56 3.18 14.28 20.81
C SER A 56 4.22 13.54 19.97
N ASP A 57 4.25 12.24 20.10
CA ASP A 57 5.02 11.34 19.26
C ASP A 57 4.29 11.09 17.92
N TRP A 58 5.00 10.64 16.90
CA TRP A 58 4.44 10.57 15.56
C TRP A 58 4.25 9.13 15.08
N VAL A 59 3.09 8.84 14.49
CA VAL A 59 2.70 7.50 14.05
C VAL A 59 2.36 7.48 12.57
N PHE A 60 2.93 6.49 11.86
CA PHE A 60 2.76 6.29 10.42
C PHE A 60 2.35 4.85 10.12
N THR A 61 1.17 4.65 9.54
CA THR A 61 0.72 3.33 9.08
C THR A 61 0.90 3.12 7.57
N SER A 62 1.37 4.15 6.84
CA SER A 62 1.57 4.10 5.40
C SER A 62 2.78 4.92 4.96
N ALA A 63 3.46 4.45 3.90
CA ALA A 63 4.49 5.24 3.23
C ALA A 63 3.93 6.53 2.58
N ASN A 64 2.60 6.61 2.33
CA ASN A 64 1.99 7.86 1.85
C ASN A 64 1.91 8.92 2.94
N GLY A 65 1.69 8.54 4.21
CA GLY A 65 1.83 9.48 5.33
C GLY A 65 3.26 10.03 5.44
N VAL A 66 4.28 9.22 5.12
CA VAL A 66 5.67 9.69 5.09
C VAL A 66 5.93 10.63 3.91
N LYS A 67 5.31 10.42 2.75
CA LYS A 67 5.38 11.39 1.63
C LYS A 67 4.74 12.73 2.01
N ALA A 68 3.64 12.72 2.74
CA ALA A 68 3.04 13.94 3.28
C ALA A 68 4.00 14.64 4.24
N LEU A 69 4.68 13.90 5.12
CA LEU A 69 5.71 14.46 6.00
C LEU A 69 6.86 15.08 5.20
N GLU A 70 7.29 14.46 4.09
CA GLU A 70 8.32 15.03 3.20
C GLU A 70 7.89 16.41 2.67
N GLU A 71 6.64 16.57 2.23
CA GLU A 71 6.11 17.87 1.77
C GLU A 71 6.02 18.89 2.91
N LEU A 72 5.58 18.46 4.10
CA LEU A 72 5.57 19.29 5.29
C LEU A 72 6.99 19.76 5.69
N MET A 73 8.00 18.88 5.57
CA MET A 73 9.40 19.25 5.81
C MET A 73 9.93 20.24 4.77
N LYS A 74 9.55 20.12 3.50
CA LYS A 74 9.84 21.11 2.46
C LYS A 74 9.20 22.46 2.75
N ALA A 75 8.00 22.45 3.39
CA ALA A 75 7.32 23.65 3.87
C ALA A 75 7.89 24.20 5.19
N GLY A 76 8.98 23.64 5.71
CA GLY A 76 9.71 24.15 6.88
C GLY A 76 9.47 23.39 8.19
N LEU A 77 8.64 22.34 8.21
CA LEU A 77 8.47 21.52 9.40
C LEU A 77 9.79 20.80 9.73
N GLN A 78 10.18 20.86 10.99
CA GLN A 78 11.31 20.10 11.52
C GLN A 78 10.83 19.25 12.69
N PRO A 79 10.99 17.92 12.63
CA PRO A 79 10.75 17.05 13.78
C PRO A 79 11.67 17.45 14.93
N ARG A 80 11.16 17.47 16.15
CA ARG A 80 11.98 17.74 17.32
C ARG A 80 12.87 16.54 17.63
N PRO A 81 14.10 16.72 18.13
CA PRO A 81 15.02 15.61 18.42
C PRO A 81 14.44 14.56 19.39
N GLU A 82 13.60 15.00 20.33
CA GLU A 82 12.95 14.16 21.32
C GLU A 82 11.70 13.40 20.82
N THR A 83 11.15 13.78 19.65
CA THR A 83 9.95 13.14 19.08
C THR A 83 10.26 11.70 18.69
N GLN A 84 9.56 10.75 19.28
CA GLN A 84 9.64 9.36 18.88
C GLN A 84 8.74 9.12 17.65
N LEU A 85 9.24 8.33 16.71
CA LEU A 85 8.48 7.96 15.53
C LEU A 85 8.16 6.47 15.55
N PHE A 86 6.93 6.14 15.18
CA PHE A 86 6.43 4.78 15.09
C PHE A 86 5.93 4.50 13.69
N ALA A 87 6.27 3.34 13.15
CA ALA A 87 5.82 2.90 11.84
C ALA A 87 5.24 1.49 11.90
N VAL A 88 4.14 1.25 11.20
CA VAL A 88 3.47 -0.06 11.19
C VAL A 88 4.37 -1.17 10.65
N GLY A 89 5.32 -0.86 9.77
CA GLY A 89 6.15 -1.86 9.13
C GLY A 89 7.43 -1.33 8.49
N ARG A 90 8.27 -2.27 8.07
CA ARG A 90 9.61 -2.00 7.51
C ARG A 90 9.59 -1.07 6.30
N LYS A 91 8.57 -1.16 5.44
CA LYS A 91 8.44 -0.30 4.26
C LYS A 91 8.25 1.16 4.65
N THR A 92 7.39 1.42 5.62
CA THR A 92 7.13 2.77 6.15
C THR A 92 8.36 3.32 6.89
N ARG A 93 9.03 2.47 7.72
CA ARG A 93 10.30 2.84 8.35
C ARG A 93 11.37 3.21 7.34
N LYS A 94 11.54 2.41 6.27
CA LYS A 94 12.51 2.70 5.20
C LYS A 94 12.24 4.04 4.52
N ALA A 95 10.97 4.40 4.33
CA ALA A 95 10.61 5.71 3.79
C ALA A 95 11.02 6.84 4.74
N LEU A 96 10.80 6.70 6.07
CA LEU A 96 11.28 7.66 7.07
C LEU A 96 12.80 7.78 7.08
N GLN A 97 13.51 6.66 6.96
CA GLN A 97 14.99 6.65 6.91
C GLN A 97 15.53 7.41 5.69
N GLN A 98 14.82 7.46 4.58
CA GLN A 98 15.18 8.29 3.41
C GLN A 98 15.09 9.79 3.69
N LEU A 99 14.31 10.19 4.70
CA LEU A 99 14.22 11.56 5.21
C LEU A 99 15.19 11.85 6.36
N GLY A 100 16.08 10.90 6.69
CA GLY A 100 17.00 11.02 7.83
C GLY A 100 16.36 10.73 9.19
N LEU A 101 15.16 10.18 9.22
CA LEU A 101 14.39 9.88 10.42
C LEU A 101 14.35 8.36 10.65
N ASP A 102 14.36 7.92 11.91
CA ASP A 102 14.16 6.51 12.23
C ASP A 102 12.91 6.30 13.09
N ALA A 103 12.29 5.13 12.94
CA ALA A 103 11.05 4.81 13.63
C ALA A 103 11.09 3.41 14.26
N LYS A 104 10.43 3.26 15.40
CA LYS A 104 10.18 1.96 16.01
C LYS A 104 9.11 1.21 15.21
N VAL A 105 9.32 -0.12 15.05
CA VAL A 105 8.43 -0.98 14.26
C VAL A 105 8.10 -2.23 15.06
N PRO A 106 6.84 -2.66 15.13
CA PRO A 106 6.47 -3.89 15.81
C PRO A 106 7.01 -5.13 15.07
N ARG A 107 7.12 -6.25 15.77
CA ARG A 107 7.54 -7.53 15.16
C ARG A 107 6.53 -8.01 14.12
N THR A 108 5.25 -7.96 14.45
CA THR A 108 4.13 -8.21 13.52
C THR A 108 3.64 -6.87 12.98
N GLN A 109 3.60 -6.73 11.66
CA GLN A 109 3.41 -5.43 10.99
C GLN A 109 1.92 -5.16 10.73
N ASP A 110 1.18 -4.86 11.78
CA ASP A 110 -0.23 -4.48 11.74
C ASP A 110 -0.56 -3.39 12.79
N GLY A 111 -1.77 -2.85 12.74
CA GLY A 111 -2.22 -1.76 13.62
C GLY A 111 -2.25 -2.16 15.08
N LYS A 112 -2.73 -3.36 15.39
CA LYS A 112 -2.82 -3.86 16.77
C LYS A 112 -1.45 -3.93 17.44
N HIS A 113 -0.49 -4.59 16.81
CA HIS A 113 0.87 -4.73 17.37
C HIS A 113 1.62 -3.40 17.41
N LEU A 114 1.26 -2.45 16.52
CA LEU A 114 1.79 -1.08 16.59
C LEU A 114 1.27 -0.37 17.84
N ALA A 115 -0.03 -0.47 18.14
CA ALA A 115 -0.58 0.06 19.39
C ALA A 115 0.07 -0.57 20.62
N GLU A 116 0.22 -1.90 20.67
CA GLU A 116 0.91 -2.61 21.75
C GLU A 116 2.37 -2.13 21.94
N LEU A 117 3.07 -1.83 20.84
CA LEU A 117 4.43 -1.28 20.90
C LEU A 117 4.42 0.11 21.56
N ILE A 118 3.53 1.01 21.12
CA ILE A 118 3.40 2.37 21.66
C ILE A 118 3.06 2.34 23.15
N ILE A 119 2.06 1.55 23.54
CA ILE A 119 1.63 1.38 24.94
C ILE A 119 2.79 0.90 25.83
N ARG A 120 3.60 -0.04 25.32
CA ARG A 120 4.73 -0.62 26.06
C ARG A 120 5.88 0.38 26.30
N GLU A 121 6.01 1.42 25.50
CA GLU A 121 7.00 2.49 25.74
C GLU A 121 6.72 3.29 27.02
N GLY A 122 5.48 3.31 27.50
CA GLY A 122 5.09 3.64 28.88
C GLY A 122 5.27 5.11 29.32
N LYS A 123 5.51 6.04 28.38
CA LYS A 123 5.68 7.49 28.68
C LYS A 123 5.08 8.36 27.58
N ILE A 124 4.07 7.83 26.89
CA ILE A 124 3.45 8.50 25.74
C ILE A 124 2.07 8.95 26.17
N ASP A 125 1.87 10.27 26.29
CA ASP A 125 0.59 10.86 26.66
C ASP A 125 -0.27 11.10 25.40
N SER A 126 0.37 11.42 24.27
CA SER A 126 -0.31 11.74 23.01
C SER A 126 0.50 11.37 21.79
N VAL A 127 -0.19 11.07 20.69
CA VAL A 127 0.41 10.81 19.37
C VAL A 127 -0.26 11.63 18.28
N LEU A 128 0.53 12.11 17.31
CA LEU A 128 0.07 12.63 16.03
C LEU A 128 0.05 11.49 15.02
N TYR A 129 -1.12 11.14 14.52
CA TYR A 129 -1.31 10.04 13.59
C TYR A 129 -1.45 10.54 12.15
N PHE A 130 -0.41 10.36 11.33
CA PHE A 130 -0.40 10.73 9.92
C PHE A 130 -1.07 9.64 9.07
N HIS A 131 -2.31 9.86 8.66
CA HIS A 131 -3.12 8.86 7.99
C HIS A 131 -3.80 9.37 6.72
N GLY A 132 -4.44 8.47 5.98
CA GLY A 132 -5.33 8.79 4.87
C GLY A 132 -6.79 8.46 5.21
N ASN A 133 -7.72 8.92 4.37
CA ASN A 133 -9.16 8.74 4.51
C ASN A 133 -9.63 7.26 4.67
N LEU A 134 -8.86 6.30 4.16
CA LEU A 134 -9.18 4.85 4.26
C LEU A 134 -8.41 4.15 5.38
N SER A 135 -7.99 4.87 6.42
CA SER A 135 -7.29 4.26 7.55
C SER A 135 -8.25 3.44 8.43
N ARG A 136 -7.69 2.40 9.07
CA ARG A 136 -8.44 1.56 10.02
C ARG A 136 -8.31 2.12 11.43
N HIS A 137 -9.35 1.99 12.25
CA HIS A 137 -9.39 2.54 13.60
C HIS A 137 -8.80 1.61 14.68
N GLU A 138 -8.46 0.35 14.35
CA GLU A 138 -7.97 -0.65 15.29
C GLU A 138 -6.83 -0.15 16.20
N MET A 139 -5.84 0.56 15.61
CA MET A 139 -4.73 1.13 16.38
C MET A 139 -5.18 2.30 17.26
N THR A 140 -5.96 3.22 16.69
CA THR A 140 -6.40 4.43 17.39
C THR A 140 -7.33 4.11 18.55
N ASP A 141 -8.20 3.12 18.37
CA ASP A 141 -9.12 2.66 19.42
C ASP A 141 -8.34 2.03 20.58
N ALA A 142 -7.38 1.14 20.30
CA ALA A 142 -6.55 0.52 21.31
C ALA A 142 -5.70 1.54 22.10
N LEU A 143 -5.19 2.61 21.46
CA LEU A 143 -4.46 3.67 22.16
C LEU A 143 -5.38 4.50 23.07
N ARG A 144 -6.59 4.82 22.60
CA ARG A 144 -7.58 5.58 23.38
C ARG A 144 -8.06 4.80 24.60
N GLU A 145 -8.22 3.47 24.49
CA GLU A 145 -8.55 2.60 25.62
C GLU A 145 -7.52 2.67 26.75
N GLU A 146 -6.25 2.92 26.41
CA GLU A 146 -5.14 3.09 27.35
C GLU A 146 -4.89 4.57 27.74
N ASN A 147 -5.86 5.46 27.46
CA ASN A 147 -5.81 6.90 27.76
C ASN A 147 -4.67 7.65 27.04
N ILE A 148 -4.18 7.15 25.90
CA ILE A 148 -3.26 7.87 25.03
C ILE A 148 -4.10 8.72 24.06
N GLU A 149 -3.87 10.04 24.08
CA GLU A 149 -4.56 10.94 23.16
C GLU A 149 -4.09 10.70 21.72
N VAL A 150 -5.02 10.51 20.79
CA VAL A 150 -4.71 10.34 19.36
C VAL A 150 -5.23 11.53 18.59
N ILE A 151 -4.31 12.38 18.13
CA ILE A 151 -4.56 13.52 17.26
C ILE A 151 -4.43 13.04 15.80
N GLU A 152 -5.55 12.86 15.13
CA GLU A 152 -5.59 12.36 13.76
C GLU A 152 -5.29 13.49 12.77
N LEU A 153 -4.32 13.26 11.88
CA LEU A 153 -3.95 14.14 10.78
C LEU A 153 -4.23 13.42 9.46
N GLU A 154 -5.35 13.74 8.82
CA GLU A 154 -5.61 13.27 7.47
C GLU A 154 -4.73 14.04 6.50
N VAL A 155 -3.64 13.40 6.06
CA VAL A 155 -2.58 14.03 5.26
C VAL A 155 -2.56 13.56 3.80
N TYR A 156 -3.42 12.64 3.41
CA TYR A 156 -3.65 12.26 2.01
C TYR A 156 -5.01 11.60 1.85
N GLU A 157 -5.55 11.70 0.65
CA GLU A 157 -6.76 10.99 0.24
C GLU A 157 -6.39 9.86 -0.74
N THR A 158 -6.96 8.68 -0.53
CA THR A 158 -6.91 7.57 -1.46
C THR A 158 -8.20 7.55 -2.27
N ILE A 159 -8.08 7.70 -3.59
CA ILE A 159 -9.19 7.57 -4.53
C ILE A 159 -9.11 6.22 -5.21
N ILE A 160 -10.21 5.47 -5.17
CA ILE A 160 -10.35 4.20 -5.88
C ILE A 160 -10.85 4.51 -7.28
N ASN A 161 -9.98 4.31 -8.27
CA ASN A 161 -10.28 4.53 -9.69
C ASN A 161 -10.99 3.32 -10.27
N SER A 162 -11.94 3.56 -11.17
CA SER A 162 -12.49 2.52 -12.04
C SER A 162 -11.41 1.99 -13.00
N VAL A 163 -11.22 0.67 -13.01
CA VAL A 163 -10.23 0.02 -13.88
C VAL A 163 -10.96 -0.79 -14.94
N GLN A 164 -10.65 -0.53 -16.21
CA GLN A 164 -11.15 -1.28 -17.35
C GLN A 164 -10.04 -2.09 -18.02
N MET A 165 -10.43 -3.18 -18.68
CA MET A 165 -9.50 -3.93 -19.50
C MET A 165 -8.86 -3.04 -20.56
N PRO A 166 -7.58 -3.24 -20.89
CA PRO A 166 -6.96 -2.55 -22.02
C PRO A 166 -7.52 -3.09 -23.35
N GLU A 167 -7.40 -2.28 -24.42
CA GLU A 167 -7.83 -2.69 -25.76
C GLU A 167 -7.08 -3.93 -26.27
N ASN A 168 -5.79 -4.04 -25.92
CA ASN A 168 -4.99 -5.21 -26.26
C ASN A 168 -5.28 -6.35 -25.30
N ALA A 169 -5.36 -7.57 -25.83
CA ALA A 169 -5.52 -8.76 -25.01
C ALA A 169 -4.39 -8.90 -23.98
N VAL A 170 -4.74 -9.31 -22.78
CA VAL A 170 -3.80 -9.61 -21.69
C VAL A 170 -3.93 -11.07 -21.27
N SER A 171 -2.82 -11.65 -20.83
CA SER A 171 -2.73 -13.06 -20.43
C SER A 171 -2.88 -13.25 -18.92
N GLY A 172 -3.15 -12.19 -18.16
CA GLY A 172 -3.38 -12.23 -16.72
C GLY A 172 -3.60 -10.85 -16.11
N ILE A 173 -4.26 -10.81 -14.97
CA ILE A 173 -4.59 -9.58 -14.22
C ILE A 173 -4.00 -9.67 -12.82
N LEU A 174 -3.19 -8.68 -12.42
CA LEU A 174 -2.47 -8.65 -11.14
C LEU A 174 -3.11 -7.63 -10.19
N PHE A 175 -3.58 -8.12 -9.05
CA PHE A 175 -4.19 -7.33 -8.00
C PHE A 175 -3.28 -7.20 -6.79
N TYR A 176 -3.09 -5.97 -6.31
CA TYR A 176 -2.17 -5.64 -5.22
C TYR A 176 -2.85 -5.27 -3.90
N SER A 177 -4.17 -5.11 -3.89
CA SER A 177 -4.95 -4.79 -2.69
C SER A 177 -6.44 -5.09 -2.91
N PRO A 178 -7.23 -5.21 -1.82
CA PRO A 178 -8.69 -5.25 -1.92
C PRO A 178 -9.29 -4.04 -2.63
N SER A 179 -8.74 -2.85 -2.41
CA SER A 179 -9.19 -1.63 -3.10
C SER A 179 -8.92 -1.66 -4.61
N ALA A 180 -7.91 -2.42 -5.07
CA ALA A 180 -7.69 -2.62 -6.50
C ALA A 180 -8.73 -3.58 -7.10
N VAL A 181 -9.18 -4.57 -6.33
CA VAL A 181 -10.30 -5.45 -6.71
C VAL A 181 -11.59 -4.63 -6.84
N GLU A 182 -11.87 -3.78 -5.84
CA GLU A 182 -13.02 -2.87 -5.88
C GLU A 182 -12.98 -1.92 -7.10
N GLY A 183 -11.80 -1.34 -7.40
CA GLY A 183 -11.64 -0.47 -8.58
C GLY A 183 -11.89 -1.21 -9.90
N PHE A 184 -11.50 -2.47 -9.99
CA PHE A 184 -11.77 -3.30 -11.15
C PHE A 184 -13.25 -3.68 -11.23
N ALA A 185 -13.89 -4.04 -10.12
CA ALA A 185 -15.32 -4.31 -10.04
C ALA A 185 -16.16 -3.10 -10.48
N ARG A 186 -15.79 -1.89 -10.06
CA ARG A 186 -16.45 -0.63 -10.47
C ARG A 186 -16.28 -0.29 -11.95
N GLY A 187 -15.19 -0.73 -12.57
CA GLY A 187 -14.86 -0.42 -13.96
C GLY A 187 -15.26 -1.51 -14.93
N GLN A 188 -14.50 -2.59 -14.95
CA GLN A 188 -14.71 -3.73 -15.85
C GLN A 188 -15.80 -4.69 -15.33
N GLY A 189 -15.83 -4.92 -14.01
CA GLY A 189 -16.57 -6.03 -13.42
C GLY A 189 -15.86 -7.38 -13.59
N PHE A 190 -16.45 -8.42 -12.99
CA PHE A 190 -15.93 -9.78 -13.04
C PHE A 190 -16.92 -10.68 -13.79
N ASP A 191 -16.47 -11.25 -14.91
CA ASP A 191 -17.18 -12.25 -15.70
C ASP A 191 -16.30 -13.50 -15.88
N ASP A 192 -16.88 -14.56 -16.44
CA ASP A 192 -16.19 -15.85 -16.62
C ASP A 192 -15.20 -15.86 -17.80
N GLU A 193 -15.14 -14.80 -18.60
CA GLU A 193 -14.25 -14.68 -19.76
C GLU A 193 -12.95 -13.95 -19.44
N LEU A 194 -12.78 -13.48 -18.18
CA LEU A 194 -11.56 -12.79 -17.78
C LEU A 194 -10.32 -13.69 -17.84
N PRO A 195 -9.16 -13.12 -18.17
CA PRO A 195 -7.87 -13.80 -18.04
C PRO A 195 -7.61 -14.26 -16.61
N PRO A 196 -6.67 -15.20 -16.38
CA PRO A 196 -6.28 -15.66 -15.04
C PRO A 196 -6.00 -14.53 -14.07
N LEU A 197 -6.50 -14.66 -12.84
CA LEU A 197 -6.41 -13.65 -11.78
C LEU A 197 -5.30 -13.98 -10.80
N PHE A 198 -4.48 -12.98 -10.47
CA PHE A 198 -3.34 -13.11 -9.59
C PHE A 198 -3.42 -12.11 -8.43
N ALA A 199 -3.30 -12.60 -7.20
CA ALA A 199 -3.30 -11.79 -5.98
C ALA A 199 -1.91 -11.70 -5.36
N ILE A 200 -1.53 -10.52 -4.89
CA ILE A 200 -0.28 -10.29 -4.15
C ILE A 200 -0.22 -11.06 -2.83
N GLY A 201 -1.37 -11.42 -2.26
CA GLY A 201 -1.44 -12.12 -0.99
C GLY A 201 -2.88 -12.52 -0.59
N PRO A 202 -3.02 -13.20 0.57
CA PRO A 202 -4.30 -13.81 0.99
C PRO A 202 -5.46 -12.82 1.13
N THR A 203 -5.22 -11.61 1.65
CA THR A 203 -6.26 -10.59 1.84
C THR A 203 -6.85 -10.14 0.50
N THR A 204 -6.00 -9.95 -0.51
CA THR A 204 -6.43 -9.59 -1.87
C THR A 204 -7.14 -10.75 -2.55
N ALA A 205 -6.65 -11.98 -2.35
CA ALA A 205 -7.30 -13.18 -2.87
C ALA A 205 -8.68 -13.41 -2.26
N LYS A 206 -8.86 -13.08 -0.97
CA LYS A 206 -10.17 -13.12 -0.32
C LYS A 206 -11.14 -12.15 -0.99
N ALA A 207 -10.73 -10.90 -1.22
CA ALA A 207 -11.56 -9.92 -1.92
C ALA A 207 -11.94 -10.36 -3.33
N LEU A 208 -11.01 -10.97 -4.09
CA LEU A 208 -11.32 -11.52 -5.43
C LEU A 208 -12.36 -12.65 -5.36
N LYS A 209 -12.28 -13.54 -4.37
CA LYS A 209 -13.24 -14.65 -4.19
C LYS A 209 -14.64 -14.18 -3.78
N GLU A 210 -14.78 -12.96 -3.29
CA GLU A 210 -16.08 -12.33 -3.02
C GLU A 210 -16.73 -11.80 -4.31
N GLU A 211 -15.93 -11.52 -5.36
CA GLU A 211 -16.39 -10.95 -6.63
C GLU A 211 -16.54 -11.99 -7.76
N THR A 212 -15.82 -13.13 -7.71
CA THR A 212 -15.81 -14.12 -8.77
C THR A 212 -15.58 -15.55 -8.27
N SER A 213 -16.11 -16.52 -9.01
CA SER A 213 -15.85 -17.96 -8.81
C SER A 213 -14.58 -18.46 -9.50
N GLN A 214 -13.94 -17.63 -10.33
CA GLN A 214 -12.70 -18.01 -11.03
C GLN A 214 -11.57 -18.35 -10.04
N PRO A 215 -10.69 -19.31 -10.39
CA PRO A 215 -9.48 -19.59 -9.63
C PRO A 215 -8.58 -18.35 -9.52
N VAL A 216 -8.05 -18.13 -8.32
CA VAL A 216 -7.11 -17.03 -8.03
C VAL A 216 -5.78 -17.60 -7.63
N GLU A 217 -4.74 -17.28 -8.38
CA GLU A 217 -3.36 -17.61 -8.04
C GLU A 217 -2.79 -16.60 -7.04
N ILE A 218 -2.13 -17.09 -5.99
CA ILE A 218 -1.61 -16.25 -4.90
C ILE A 218 -0.10 -16.31 -4.89
N ALA A 219 0.55 -15.14 -4.83
CA ALA A 219 2.00 -15.08 -4.64
C ALA A 219 2.40 -15.74 -3.30
N LYS A 220 3.46 -16.56 -3.30
CA LYS A 220 3.97 -17.24 -2.10
C LYS A 220 4.40 -16.27 -0.99
N GLN A 221 4.75 -15.04 -1.35
CA GLN A 221 5.08 -13.93 -0.45
C GLN A 221 4.48 -12.65 -1.02
N PRO A 222 4.06 -11.68 -0.18
CA PRO A 222 3.47 -10.41 -0.63
C PRO A 222 4.54 -9.46 -1.21
N ASP A 223 5.19 -9.93 -2.25
CA ASP A 223 6.26 -9.25 -2.97
C ASP A 223 5.97 -9.21 -4.48
N THR A 224 6.28 -8.08 -5.13
CA THR A 224 5.97 -7.85 -6.54
C THR A 224 6.76 -8.76 -7.47
N GLU A 225 8.03 -9.02 -7.18
CA GLU A 225 8.87 -9.88 -8.04
C GLU A 225 8.42 -11.33 -7.93
N VAL A 226 8.00 -11.76 -6.73
CA VAL A 226 7.40 -13.08 -6.51
C VAL A 226 6.08 -13.21 -7.27
N LEU A 227 5.21 -12.19 -7.24
CA LEU A 227 3.96 -12.18 -8.00
C LEU A 227 4.23 -12.26 -9.51
N LEU A 228 5.14 -11.43 -10.05
CA LEU A 228 5.51 -11.43 -11.47
C LEU A 228 6.06 -12.81 -11.90
N ARG A 229 6.86 -13.46 -11.06
CA ARG A 229 7.34 -14.82 -11.33
C ARG A 229 6.21 -15.83 -11.33
N THR A 230 5.28 -15.76 -10.35
CA THR A 230 4.09 -16.63 -10.31
C THR A 230 3.30 -16.53 -11.61
N VAL A 231 3.09 -15.31 -12.12
CA VAL A 231 2.40 -15.05 -13.38
C VAL A 231 3.14 -15.66 -14.57
N SER A 232 4.45 -15.43 -14.66
CA SER A 232 5.28 -15.99 -15.74
C SER A 232 5.25 -17.52 -15.72
N ASP A 233 5.46 -18.12 -14.57
CA ASP A 233 5.44 -19.59 -14.41
C ASP A 233 4.07 -20.16 -14.83
N TYR A 234 2.97 -19.51 -14.45
CA TYR A 234 1.62 -19.94 -14.82
C TYR A 234 1.41 -19.88 -16.33
N ILE A 235 1.69 -18.73 -16.96
CA ILE A 235 1.45 -18.49 -18.39
C ILE A 235 2.32 -19.42 -19.25
N PHE A 236 3.61 -19.56 -18.96
CA PHE A 236 4.53 -20.30 -19.82
C PHE A 236 4.59 -21.81 -19.52
N ASN A 237 4.09 -22.28 -18.35
CA ASN A 237 3.96 -23.71 -18.09
C ASN A 237 2.70 -24.32 -18.69
N GLN A 238 1.60 -23.55 -18.80
CA GLN A 238 0.41 -24.02 -19.50
C GLN A 238 0.66 -24.24 -21.01
N THR A 239 1.56 -23.45 -21.61
CA THR A 239 1.91 -23.57 -23.04
C THR A 239 2.75 -24.82 -23.36
N LYS A 240 3.26 -25.57 -22.35
CA LYS A 240 4.03 -26.81 -22.55
C LYS A 240 3.17 -28.07 -22.59
N HIS A 241 1.87 -27.95 -22.35
CA HIS A 241 0.92 -29.07 -22.30
C HIS A 241 -0.14 -29.04 -23.40
N VAL A 242 0.07 -28.21 -24.45
CA VAL A 242 -0.74 -28.18 -25.68
C VAL A 242 0.06 -28.71 -26.87
#